data_8ca1ea66eb23e065c0f1a7d0f634f581
#
_entry.id   8ca1ea66eb23e065c0f1a7d0f634f581
#
_cell.length_a   1.000
_cell.length_b   1.000
_cell.length_c   1.000
_cell.angle_alpha   90.00
_cell.angle_beta   90.00
_cell.angle_gamma   90.00
#
_symmetry.space_group_name_H-M   'P 1'
#
loop_
_entity.id
_entity.type
_entity.pdbx_description
1 polymer ?
#
loop_
_entity_poly.entity_id
_entity_poly.type
_entity_poly.pdbx_seq_one_letter_code
_entity_poly.pdbx_strand_id
1 'polypeptide(L)'
;VTKAKPVTRTITSANIDRLRVTFGVQSLLETTSKGDRNPSSVRLLIQLQRNGNWVTEKDVTINGKTTSQYLASVILDNLPERPFNIRMVRETADSTSDQLQNKTLWSSYTEIIDVKQCYPNTAIVGLQVDAEQFGGQQMTVNYHIRGRIIQVPSNYDPEKRTYSGIWDGSLKPAYSNNPAWCLWDMLTHPRYGMGKRLGAADVDKWALYAIAQYCDQTVPDGFGGTEPRMTFNAYLSQQRKAWDVLSDFCSAMRCMPVWNGQTLTFVQDRPSDVVWPYTNCDVVAYYREGDR
;
A
#
# COMPACT_ATOMS: atom_id res chain seq x y z
N VAL A 1 -6.29 33.48 -17.50
CA VAL A 1 -5.83 34.73 -16.86
C VAL A 1 -5.61 35.74 -17.96
N THR A 2 -6.22 36.92 -17.86
CA THR A 2 -6.01 38.04 -18.78
C THR A 2 -5.44 39.24 -18.01
N LYS A 3 -4.86 40.20 -18.72
CA LYS A 3 -4.31 41.41 -18.08
C LYS A 3 -5.37 42.20 -17.33
N ALA A 4 -6.57 42.28 -17.91
CA ALA A 4 -7.71 43.01 -17.31
C ALA A 4 -8.39 42.24 -16.15
N LYS A 5 -8.30 40.91 -16.12
CA LYS A 5 -8.99 40.08 -15.12
C LYS A 5 -8.00 39.08 -14.48
N PRO A 6 -7.36 39.44 -13.37
CA PRO A 6 -6.64 38.51 -12.53
C PRO A 6 -7.55 37.40 -12.01
N VAL A 7 -7.03 36.22 -11.85
CA VAL A 7 -7.79 35.10 -11.25
C VAL A 7 -7.41 35.00 -9.77
N THR A 8 -8.42 35.04 -8.90
CA THR A 8 -8.25 34.95 -7.45
C THR A 8 -8.87 33.66 -6.93
N ARG A 9 -8.25 33.06 -5.92
CA ARG A 9 -8.73 31.90 -5.16
C ARG A 9 -8.53 32.14 -3.68
N THR A 10 -9.46 31.64 -2.87
CA THR A 10 -9.36 31.68 -1.40
C THR A 10 -8.93 30.31 -0.92
N ILE A 11 -7.91 30.29 -0.08
CA ILE A 11 -7.38 29.08 0.54
C ILE A 11 -7.87 29.06 1.99
N THR A 12 -8.63 28.03 2.32
CA THR A 12 -9.28 27.87 3.63
C THR A 12 -8.70 26.74 4.48
N SER A 13 -7.95 25.82 3.85
CA SER A 13 -7.38 24.65 4.53
C SER A 13 -6.40 25.10 5.62
N ALA A 14 -6.66 24.69 6.87
CA ALA A 14 -5.85 25.12 8.02
C ALA A 14 -4.48 24.42 8.12
N ASN A 15 -4.37 23.22 7.57
CA ASN A 15 -3.25 22.30 7.81
C ASN A 15 -2.27 22.22 6.63
N ILE A 16 -2.12 23.28 5.85
CA ILE A 16 -1.17 23.32 4.73
C ILE A 16 0.10 24.06 5.14
N ASP A 17 1.24 23.54 4.70
CA ASP A 17 2.56 24.14 4.93
C ASP A 17 3.01 24.97 3.74
N ARG A 18 2.75 24.46 2.52
CA ARG A 18 3.17 25.09 1.26
C ARG A 18 2.06 24.98 0.23
N LEU A 19 2.13 25.81 -0.79
CA LEU A 19 1.18 25.83 -1.89
C LEU A 19 1.91 25.75 -3.23
N ARG A 20 1.63 24.73 -4.04
CA ARG A 20 2.11 24.67 -5.43
C ARG A 20 1.06 25.28 -6.34
N VAL A 21 1.46 26.21 -7.17
CA VAL A 21 0.61 26.81 -8.20
C VAL A 21 1.09 26.34 -9.56
N THR A 22 0.20 25.70 -10.33
CA THR A 22 0.48 25.22 -11.68
C THR A 22 -0.24 26.12 -12.69
N PHE A 23 0.52 26.68 -13.59
CA PHE A 23 0.06 27.64 -14.59
C PHE A 23 0.81 27.42 -15.90
N GLY A 24 0.37 28.11 -16.94
CA GLY A 24 1.06 27.99 -18.22
C GLY A 24 0.40 28.75 -19.35
N VAL A 25 0.72 28.31 -20.55
CA VAL A 25 0.19 28.83 -21.79
C VAL A 25 -0.49 27.72 -22.59
N GLN A 26 -1.53 28.05 -23.32
CA GLN A 26 -2.19 27.11 -24.22
C GLN A 26 -1.33 26.87 -25.47
N SER A 27 -0.73 27.93 -25.97
CA SER A 27 0.31 28.00 -27.01
C SER A 27 1.09 29.27 -26.80
N LEU A 28 2.34 29.33 -27.27
CA LEU A 28 3.20 30.51 -27.17
C LEU A 28 4.02 30.64 -28.43
N LEU A 29 3.59 31.50 -29.33
CA LEU A 29 4.28 31.79 -30.59
C LEU A 29 3.73 33.06 -31.24
N GLU A 30 4.54 33.67 -32.10
CA GLU A 30 4.13 34.72 -32.98
C GLU A 30 4.36 34.29 -34.43
N THR A 31 3.30 34.34 -35.23
CA THR A 31 3.38 33.99 -36.65
C THR A 31 3.54 35.22 -37.46
N THR A 32 4.60 35.29 -38.26
CA THR A 32 4.85 36.42 -39.18
C THR A 32 3.88 36.39 -40.37
N SER A 33 3.79 37.49 -41.10
CA SER A 33 3.03 37.56 -42.34
C SER A 33 3.52 36.60 -43.43
N LYS A 34 4.75 36.11 -43.32
CA LYS A 34 5.33 35.09 -44.20
C LYS A 34 5.13 33.64 -43.75
N GLY A 35 4.46 33.44 -42.60
CA GLY A 35 4.19 32.12 -42.04
C GLY A 35 5.26 31.59 -41.09
N ASP A 36 6.37 32.34 -40.85
CA ASP A 36 7.37 31.92 -39.89
C ASP A 36 6.84 32.02 -38.45
N ARG A 37 7.25 31.08 -37.61
CA ARG A 37 6.85 31.03 -36.22
C ARG A 37 8.02 31.42 -35.31
N ASN A 38 7.87 32.54 -34.65
CA ASN A 38 8.86 33.11 -33.74
C ASN A 38 8.51 32.76 -32.26
N PRO A 39 9.51 32.69 -31.37
CA PRO A 39 9.26 32.60 -29.94
C PRO A 39 8.60 33.87 -29.42
N SER A 40 7.83 33.72 -28.35
CA SER A 40 7.18 34.81 -27.63
C SER A 40 7.38 34.65 -26.12
N SER A 41 6.98 35.65 -25.35
CA SER A 41 7.09 35.60 -23.89
C SER A 41 5.86 36.13 -23.19
N VAL A 42 5.61 35.58 -21.99
CA VAL A 42 4.53 36.01 -21.10
C VAL A 42 5.03 36.10 -19.67
N ARG A 43 4.77 37.25 -19.03
CA ARG A 43 5.11 37.50 -17.63
C ARG A 43 3.86 37.42 -16.76
N LEU A 44 3.96 36.65 -15.69
CA LEU A 44 2.90 36.38 -14.72
C LEU A 44 3.42 36.66 -13.30
N LEU A 45 2.58 37.32 -12.50
CA LEU A 45 2.84 37.55 -11.07
C LEU A 45 1.91 36.68 -10.26
N ILE A 46 2.47 35.98 -9.28
CA ILE A 46 1.71 35.23 -8.28
C ILE A 46 1.79 36.02 -6.98
N GLN A 47 0.64 36.43 -6.47
CA GLN A 47 0.52 37.32 -5.33
C GLN A 47 -0.31 36.70 -4.23
N LEU A 48 0.11 36.90 -2.98
CA LEU A 48 -0.64 36.54 -1.78
C LEU A 48 -1.19 37.82 -1.14
N GLN A 49 -2.38 37.72 -0.55
CA GLN A 49 -2.91 38.81 0.25
C GLN A 49 -2.38 38.71 1.69
N ARG A 50 -1.57 39.68 2.09
CA ARG A 50 -1.02 39.80 3.45
C ARG A 50 -1.52 41.09 4.07
N ASN A 51 -2.18 40.99 5.23
CA ASN A 51 -2.74 42.16 5.94
C ASN A 51 -3.58 43.07 5.03
N GLY A 52 -4.41 42.49 4.17
CA GLY A 52 -5.25 43.21 3.22
C GLY A 52 -4.57 43.66 1.93
N ASN A 53 -3.24 43.66 1.86
CA ASN A 53 -2.46 44.10 0.71
C ASN A 53 -1.98 42.93 -0.15
N TRP A 54 -1.90 43.14 -1.46
CA TRP A 54 -1.35 42.16 -2.38
C TRP A 54 0.17 42.26 -2.46
N VAL A 55 0.85 41.17 -2.11
CA VAL A 55 2.30 41.06 -2.15
C VAL A 55 2.70 40.06 -3.24
N THR A 56 3.64 40.44 -4.12
CA THR A 56 4.16 39.56 -5.16
C THR A 56 5.15 38.58 -4.55
N GLU A 57 4.81 37.33 -4.54
CA GLU A 57 5.66 36.24 -4.03
C GLU A 57 6.55 35.65 -5.13
N LYS A 58 6.01 35.55 -6.34
CA LYS A 58 6.75 35.05 -7.52
C LYS A 58 6.45 35.89 -8.74
N ASP A 59 7.51 36.20 -9.48
CA ASP A 59 7.50 36.87 -10.77
C ASP A 59 8.10 35.89 -11.79
N VAL A 60 7.27 35.41 -12.70
CA VAL A 60 7.61 34.31 -13.62
C VAL A 60 7.42 34.75 -15.05
N THR A 61 8.47 34.59 -15.87
CA THR A 61 8.38 34.77 -17.31
C THR A 61 8.51 33.44 -18.02
N ILE A 62 7.49 33.07 -18.79
CA ILE A 62 7.55 31.94 -19.72
C ILE A 62 8.01 32.48 -21.06
N ASN A 63 9.12 31.97 -21.54
CA ASN A 63 9.74 32.40 -22.81
C ASN A 63 10.00 31.18 -23.68
N GLY A 64 9.59 31.22 -24.94
CA GLY A 64 9.81 30.11 -25.86
C GLY A 64 8.85 30.08 -27.02
N LYS A 65 8.81 28.94 -27.71
CA LYS A 65 7.94 28.67 -28.82
C LYS A 65 7.28 27.30 -28.63
N THR A 66 5.96 27.29 -28.50
CA THR A 66 5.20 26.04 -28.40
C THR A 66 3.85 26.19 -29.09
N THR A 67 3.44 25.15 -29.80
CA THR A 67 2.11 25.03 -30.43
C THR A 67 1.13 24.22 -29.55
N SER A 68 1.62 23.59 -28.50
CA SER A 68 0.86 22.83 -27.53
C SER A 68 0.89 23.48 -26.16
N GLN A 69 0.03 23.02 -25.28
CA GLN A 69 -0.02 23.49 -23.90
C GLN A 69 1.32 23.23 -23.18
N TYR A 70 1.86 24.27 -22.56
CA TYR A 70 3.00 24.19 -21.67
C TYR A 70 2.60 24.60 -20.27
N LEU A 71 2.93 23.77 -19.28
CA LEU A 71 2.68 24.03 -17.87
C LEU A 71 3.98 24.14 -17.10
N ALA A 72 4.03 25.13 -16.21
CA ALA A 72 5.07 25.31 -15.21
C ALA A 72 4.44 25.35 -13.82
N SER A 73 5.23 25.13 -12.79
CA SER A 73 4.75 25.25 -11.41
C SER A 73 5.76 25.99 -10.53
N VAL A 74 5.24 26.69 -9.52
CA VAL A 74 6.04 27.29 -8.46
C VAL A 74 5.50 26.88 -7.12
N ILE A 75 6.37 26.82 -6.12
CA ILE A 75 6.03 26.55 -4.73
C ILE A 75 6.12 27.85 -3.96
N LEU A 76 5.08 28.09 -3.15
CA LEU A 76 5.00 29.22 -2.22
C LEU A 76 5.17 28.67 -0.81
N ASP A 77 6.15 29.21 -0.12
CA ASP A 77 6.44 28.96 1.29
C ASP A 77 5.95 30.15 2.13
N ASN A 78 6.03 30.04 3.43
CA ASN A 78 5.66 31.13 4.36
C ASN A 78 4.26 31.69 4.09
N LEU A 79 3.27 30.83 4.02
CA LEU A 79 1.89 31.21 3.73
C LEU A 79 1.29 32.07 4.84
N PRO A 80 0.38 33.03 4.53
CA PRO A 80 -0.34 33.81 5.54
C PRO A 80 -1.24 32.94 6.42
N GLU A 81 -1.76 33.52 7.51
CA GLU A 81 -2.81 32.90 8.31
C GLU A 81 -4.06 32.65 7.45
N ARG A 82 -4.74 31.54 7.74
CA ARG A 82 -5.93 31.11 6.99
C ARG A 82 -7.20 31.76 7.56
N PRO A 83 -8.18 32.10 6.74
CA PRO A 83 -8.16 32.02 5.27
C PRO A 83 -7.36 33.16 4.63
N PHE A 84 -6.73 32.90 3.50
CA PHE A 84 -6.06 33.93 2.72
C PHE A 84 -6.39 33.83 1.22
N ASN A 85 -6.18 34.93 0.51
CA ASN A 85 -6.38 34.96 -0.92
C ASN A 85 -5.06 34.92 -1.68
N ILE A 86 -5.07 34.15 -2.77
CA ILE A 86 -4.02 34.10 -3.78
C ILE A 86 -4.58 34.57 -5.12
N ARG A 87 -3.80 35.33 -5.87
CA ARG A 87 -4.17 35.70 -7.24
C ARG A 87 -3.00 35.55 -8.20
N MET A 88 -3.34 35.32 -9.44
CA MET A 88 -2.43 35.37 -10.57
C MET A 88 -2.77 36.57 -11.43
N VAL A 89 -1.76 37.40 -11.65
CA VAL A 89 -1.86 38.62 -12.47
C VAL A 89 -1.00 38.43 -13.70
N ARG A 90 -1.54 38.81 -14.86
CA ARG A 90 -0.81 38.84 -16.11
C ARG A 90 -0.31 40.25 -16.37
N GLU A 91 1.02 40.40 -16.54
CA GLU A 91 1.64 41.69 -16.88
C GLU A 91 1.74 41.94 -18.38
N THR A 92 2.01 40.90 -19.17
CA THR A 92 2.06 40.99 -20.63
C THR A 92 0.65 41.28 -21.18
N ALA A 93 0.59 42.15 -22.18
CA ALA A 93 -0.66 42.46 -22.84
C ALA A 93 -1.30 41.22 -23.49
N ASP A 94 -2.63 41.16 -23.48
CA ASP A 94 -3.36 40.13 -24.19
C ASP A 94 -3.23 40.34 -25.70
N SER A 95 -3.09 39.26 -26.46
CA SER A 95 -3.08 39.34 -27.91
C SER A 95 -4.41 39.84 -28.43
N THR A 96 -4.36 40.77 -29.39
CA THR A 96 -5.47 41.28 -30.15
C THR A 96 -5.52 40.71 -31.57
N SER A 97 -4.59 39.87 -31.94
CA SER A 97 -4.43 39.27 -33.26
C SER A 97 -4.22 37.77 -33.19
N ASP A 98 -4.67 37.04 -34.21
CA ASP A 98 -4.46 35.59 -34.32
C ASP A 98 -2.99 35.21 -34.58
N GLN A 99 -2.18 36.20 -35.00
CA GLN A 99 -0.74 35.98 -35.24
C GLN A 99 0.02 35.75 -33.94
N LEU A 100 -0.36 36.41 -32.83
CA LEU A 100 0.27 36.24 -31.53
C LEU A 100 -0.59 35.35 -30.65
N GLN A 101 -0.15 34.13 -30.42
CA GLN A 101 -0.78 33.18 -29.52
C GLN A 101 -0.04 33.21 -28.17
N ASN A 102 -0.68 33.78 -27.16
CA ASN A 102 -0.06 33.94 -25.84
C ASN A 102 -1.08 33.82 -24.70
N LYS A 103 -2.14 33.03 -24.90
CA LYS A 103 -3.19 32.83 -23.87
C LYS A 103 -2.62 32.10 -22.66
N THR A 104 -2.81 32.70 -21.48
CA THR A 104 -2.36 32.15 -20.20
C THR A 104 -3.50 31.49 -19.43
N LEU A 105 -3.15 30.46 -18.71
CA LEU A 105 -4.07 29.72 -17.87
C LEU A 105 -3.48 29.48 -16.48
N TRP A 106 -4.35 29.43 -15.50
CA TRP A 106 -4.08 28.84 -14.19
C TRP A 106 -4.70 27.45 -14.19
N SER A 107 -3.87 26.40 -14.20
CA SER A 107 -4.32 25.03 -14.34
C SER A 107 -4.86 24.50 -13.01
N SER A 108 -4.06 24.59 -11.95
CA SER A 108 -4.44 24.08 -10.63
C SER A 108 -3.61 24.73 -9.53
N TYR A 109 -4.01 24.52 -8.30
CA TYR A 109 -3.14 24.64 -7.13
C TYR A 109 -3.18 23.35 -6.33
N THR A 110 -2.09 23.05 -5.63
CA THR A 110 -1.95 21.87 -4.80
C THR A 110 -1.54 22.30 -3.39
N GLU A 111 -2.33 21.91 -2.44
CA GLU A 111 -2.04 22.09 -1.02
C GLU A 111 -1.03 21.04 -0.58
N ILE A 112 0.12 21.45 -0.04
CA ILE A 112 1.20 20.59 0.40
C ILE A 112 1.22 20.60 1.92
N ILE A 113 1.17 19.41 2.49
CA ILE A 113 1.27 19.16 3.92
C ILE A 113 2.59 18.41 4.16
N ASP A 114 3.54 19.06 4.84
CA ASP A 114 4.87 18.52 5.11
C ASP A 114 4.88 17.71 6.42
N VAL A 115 3.99 16.77 6.53
CA VAL A 115 3.92 15.93 7.73
C VAL A 115 5.06 14.91 7.71
N LYS A 116 5.84 14.84 8.76
CA LYS A 116 6.77 13.73 9.01
C LYS A 116 5.95 12.50 9.34
N GLN A 117 5.67 11.70 8.32
CA GLN A 117 4.94 10.45 8.51
C GLN A 117 5.89 9.38 9.01
N CYS A 118 5.44 8.65 10.03
CA CYS A 118 6.12 7.47 10.54
C CYS A 118 5.31 6.23 10.16
N TYR A 119 5.97 5.25 9.59
CA TYR A 119 5.35 4.00 9.19
C TYR A 119 5.96 2.84 9.99
N PRO A 120 5.63 2.71 11.28
CA PRO A 120 6.18 1.65 12.11
C PRO A 120 5.80 0.28 11.56
N ASN A 121 6.74 -0.66 11.60
CA ASN A 121 6.58 -2.03 11.11
C ASN A 121 6.19 -2.14 9.64
N THR A 122 6.53 -1.14 8.82
CA THR A 122 6.24 -1.11 7.39
C THR A 122 7.53 -0.96 6.61
N ALA A 123 7.80 -1.88 5.70
CA ALA A 123 8.89 -1.73 4.73
C ALA A 123 8.49 -0.72 3.66
N ILE A 124 9.31 0.30 3.46
CA ILE A 124 9.07 1.35 2.48
C ILE A 124 10.25 1.40 1.51
N VAL A 125 9.94 1.52 0.23
CA VAL A 125 10.93 1.77 -0.81
C VAL A 125 10.61 3.10 -1.48
N GLY A 126 11.56 4.02 -1.46
CA GLY A 126 11.51 5.27 -2.22
C GLY A 126 12.25 5.10 -3.54
N LEU A 127 11.63 5.48 -4.64
CA LEU A 127 12.26 5.51 -5.96
C LEU A 127 12.33 6.94 -6.46
N GLN A 128 13.52 7.34 -6.89
CA GLN A 128 13.72 8.56 -7.64
C GLN A 128 14.23 8.17 -9.03
N VAL A 129 13.49 8.59 -10.05
CA VAL A 129 13.76 8.22 -11.44
C VAL A 129 14.03 9.49 -12.25
N ASP A 130 15.11 9.48 -13.00
CA ASP A 130 15.40 10.53 -13.98
C ASP A 130 14.54 10.27 -15.23
N ALA A 131 13.54 11.12 -15.45
CA ALA A 131 12.62 11.00 -16.58
C ALA A 131 13.32 11.19 -17.94
N GLU A 132 14.45 11.91 -17.99
CA GLU A 132 15.21 12.13 -19.22
C GLU A 132 15.86 10.84 -19.71
N GLN A 133 16.40 10.01 -18.81
CA GLN A 133 17.01 8.72 -19.14
C GLN A 133 16.00 7.67 -19.57
N PHE A 134 14.78 7.73 -19.05
CA PHE A 134 13.71 6.75 -19.34
C PHE A 134 12.73 7.21 -20.41
N GLY A 135 12.96 8.34 -21.06
CA GLY A 135 12.11 8.83 -22.16
C GLY A 135 10.64 9.03 -21.79
N GLY A 136 10.35 9.29 -20.52
CA GLY A 136 8.99 9.44 -20.00
C GLY A 136 8.21 8.12 -19.81
N GLN A 137 8.84 6.97 -20.00
CA GLN A 137 8.21 5.67 -19.74
C GLN A 137 8.12 5.40 -18.25
N GLN A 138 7.01 4.85 -17.81
CA GLN A 138 6.84 4.40 -16.44
C GLN A 138 7.64 3.11 -16.23
N MET A 139 8.55 3.12 -15.26
CA MET A 139 9.35 1.97 -14.89
C MET A 139 8.51 0.94 -14.13
N THR A 140 8.56 -0.31 -14.58
CA THR A 140 7.98 -1.45 -13.84
C THR A 140 9.03 -2.07 -12.95
N VAL A 141 8.73 -2.19 -11.65
CA VAL A 141 9.66 -2.74 -10.66
C VAL A 141 8.99 -3.89 -9.93
N ASN A 142 9.70 -5.01 -9.82
CA ASN A 142 9.30 -6.15 -9.02
C ASN A 142 10.14 -6.22 -7.75
N TYR A 143 9.52 -6.51 -6.62
CA TYR A 143 10.17 -6.62 -5.33
C TYR A 143 10.07 -8.05 -4.80
N HIS A 144 11.22 -8.63 -4.43
CA HIS A 144 11.24 -9.83 -3.61
C HIS A 144 11.21 -9.40 -2.14
N ILE A 145 10.08 -9.60 -1.48
CA ILE A 145 9.83 -9.11 -0.13
C ILE A 145 9.91 -10.27 0.86
N ARG A 146 10.73 -10.12 1.91
CA ARG A 146 10.68 -10.94 3.11
C ARG A 146 9.79 -10.23 4.14
N GLY A 147 8.54 -10.53 4.13
CA GLY A 147 7.53 -9.96 5.01
C GLY A 147 6.58 -11.07 5.40
N ARG A 148 5.96 -11.00 6.49
CA ARG A 148 5.61 -9.97 7.43
C ARG A 148 6.14 -10.35 8.80
N ILE A 149 6.32 -9.39 9.73
CA ILE A 149 6.52 -9.71 11.15
C ILE A 149 5.16 -10.11 11.73
N ILE A 150 5.09 -11.34 12.26
CA ILE A 150 3.89 -11.94 12.85
C ILE A 150 4.18 -12.40 14.29
N GLN A 151 3.16 -12.82 15.01
CA GLN A 151 3.31 -13.37 16.36
C GLN A 151 3.66 -14.85 16.27
N VAL A 152 4.82 -15.21 16.81
CA VAL A 152 5.28 -16.60 16.89
C VAL A 152 5.53 -16.98 18.36
N PRO A 153 5.59 -18.28 18.72
CA PRO A 153 5.90 -18.71 20.10
C PRO A 153 7.21 -18.11 20.62
N SER A 154 7.23 -17.75 21.89
CA SER A 154 8.41 -17.20 22.55
C SER A 154 9.62 -18.14 22.50
N ASN A 155 9.38 -19.45 22.53
CA ASN A 155 10.39 -20.50 22.47
C ASN A 155 10.77 -20.94 21.05
N TYR A 156 10.25 -20.29 20.01
CA TYR A 156 10.50 -20.60 18.61
C TYR A 156 11.65 -19.78 18.03
N ASP A 157 12.59 -20.44 17.36
CA ASP A 157 13.61 -19.80 16.53
C ASP A 157 13.16 -19.87 15.05
N PRO A 158 12.71 -18.77 14.46
CA PRO A 158 12.17 -18.79 13.09
C PRO A 158 13.25 -18.96 12.00
N GLU A 159 14.51 -18.69 12.29
CA GLU A 159 15.61 -18.92 11.33
C GLU A 159 16.01 -20.38 11.27
N LYS A 160 16.16 -20.99 12.43
CA LYS A 160 16.49 -22.42 12.55
C LYS A 160 15.27 -23.32 12.48
N ARG A 161 14.07 -22.77 12.60
CA ARG A 161 12.80 -23.48 12.68
C ARG A 161 12.74 -24.52 13.80
N THR A 162 13.31 -24.17 14.95
CA THR A 162 13.42 -25.03 16.12
C THR A 162 12.69 -24.46 17.31
N TYR A 163 12.24 -25.35 18.19
CA TYR A 163 11.53 -25.02 19.43
C TYR A 163 12.38 -25.45 20.61
N SER A 164 12.54 -24.56 21.60
CA SER A 164 13.36 -24.83 22.81
C SER A 164 12.49 -24.86 24.06
N GLY A 165 12.65 -25.93 24.86
CA GLY A 165 11.93 -26.06 26.11
C GLY A 165 10.42 -26.19 25.99
N ILE A 166 9.72 -25.97 27.09
CA ILE A 166 8.27 -26.00 27.17
C ILE A 166 7.73 -24.62 26.87
N TRP A 167 6.77 -24.52 25.96
CA TRP A 167 6.11 -23.26 25.64
C TRP A 167 5.05 -22.93 26.69
N ASP A 168 5.08 -21.73 27.21
CA ASP A 168 4.12 -21.20 28.19
C ASP A 168 2.89 -20.52 27.54
N GLY A 169 2.79 -20.53 26.21
CA GLY A 169 1.73 -19.88 25.45
C GLY A 169 1.97 -18.40 25.17
N SER A 170 3.10 -17.83 25.56
CA SER A 170 3.50 -16.47 25.22
C SER A 170 4.01 -16.36 23.76
N LEU A 171 3.83 -15.18 23.17
CA LEU A 171 4.19 -14.90 21.78
C LEU A 171 5.21 -13.77 21.71
N LYS A 172 6.02 -13.78 20.65
CA LYS A 172 6.97 -12.69 20.31
C LYS A 172 6.83 -12.30 18.83
N PRO A 173 7.13 -11.05 18.48
CA PRO A 173 7.13 -10.63 17.08
C PRO A 173 8.36 -11.19 16.36
N ALA A 174 8.17 -11.86 15.23
CA ALA A 174 9.25 -12.30 14.35
C ALA A 174 8.73 -12.57 12.93
N TYR A 175 9.64 -12.59 11.96
CA TYR A 175 9.29 -13.10 10.63
C TYR A 175 9.20 -14.63 10.67
N SER A 176 8.16 -15.18 10.07
CA SER A 176 8.07 -16.62 9.84
C SER A 176 7.19 -16.88 8.61
N ASN A 177 7.55 -17.91 7.84
CA ASN A 177 6.70 -18.47 6.79
C ASN A 177 6.12 -19.83 7.18
N ASN A 178 6.12 -20.15 8.48
CA ASN A 178 5.38 -21.31 8.98
C ASN A 178 3.88 -21.07 8.81
N PRO A 179 3.17 -21.95 8.10
CA PRO A 179 1.77 -21.72 7.76
C PRO A 179 0.84 -21.63 8.97
N ALA A 180 1.12 -22.33 10.06
CA ALA A 180 0.29 -22.27 11.27
C ALA A 180 0.37 -20.90 11.97
N TRP A 181 1.57 -20.27 12.01
CA TRP A 181 1.70 -18.94 12.61
C TRP A 181 1.21 -17.85 11.68
N CYS A 182 1.33 -18.03 10.37
CA CYS A 182 0.67 -17.15 9.39
C CYS A 182 -0.85 -17.20 9.52
N LEU A 183 -1.42 -18.40 9.75
CA LEU A 183 -2.85 -18.57 10.00
C LEU A 183 -3.27 -17.91 11.32
N TRP A 184 -2.51 -18.11 12.40
CA TRP A 184 -2.75 -17.44 13.68
C TRP A 184 -2.85 -15.92 13.52
N ASP A 185 -1.89 -15.33 12.81
CA ASP A 185 -1.87 -13.89 12.56
C ASP A 185 -3.11 -13.45 11.75
N MET A 186 -3.46 -14.18 10.69
CA MET A 186 -4.65 -13.89 9.89
C MET A 186 -5.95 -13.98 10.72
N LEU A 187 -6.06 -14.93 11.63
CA LEU A 187 -7.26 -15.09 12.46
C LEU A 187 -7.37 -14.00 13.55
N THR A 188 -6.25 -13.60 14.14
CA THR A 188 -6.25 -12.76 15.35
C THR A 188 -5.89 -11.29 15.10
N HIS A 189 -5.35 -10.94 13.95
CA HIS A 189 -4.93 -9.55 13.69
C HIS A 189 -6.13 -8.62 13.42
N PRO A 190 -6.27 -7.49 14.16
CA PRO A 190 -7.48 -6.65 14.12
C PRO A 190 -7.61 -5.79 12.85
N ARG A 191 -6.51 -5.52 12.14
CA ARG A 191 -6.53 -4.61 10.99
C ARG A 191 -6.86 -5.30 9.67
N TYR A 192 -6.16 -6.38 9.34
CA TYR A 192 -6.29 -7.09 8.05
C TYR A 192 -6.82 -8.51 8.20
N GLY A 193 -6.86 -9.03 9.42
CA GLY A 193 -7.35 -10.35 9.75
C GLY A 193 -8.76 -10.33 10.33
N MET A 194 -9.11 -11.43 10.98
CA MET A 194 -10.42 -11.64 11.59
C MET A 194 -10.48 -11.16 13.05
N GLY A 195 -9.44 -10.53 13.59
CA GLY A 195 -9.30 -10.19 15.01
C GLY A 195 -10.32 -9.21 15.59
N LYS A 196 -11.17 -8.61 14.76
CA LYS A 196 -12.36 -7.87 15.23
C LYS A 196 -13.55 -8.78 15.57
N ARG A 197 -13.51 -10.05 15.15
CA ARG A 197 -14.58 -11.04 15.34
C ARG A 197 -14.13 -12.25 16.14
N LEU A 198 -12.86 -12.63 15.99
CA LEU A 198 -12.25 -13.75 16.72
C LEU A 198 -11.15 -13.17 17.61
N GLY A 199 -11.31 -13.37 18.93
CA GLY A 199 -10.24 -13.10 19.88
C GLY A 199 -9.16 -14.18 19.89
N ALA A 200 -8.02 -13.90 20.52
CA ALA A 200 -6.96 -14.89 20.70
C ALA A 200 -7.42 -16.11 21.54
N ALA A 201 -8.43 -15.95 22.37
CA ALA A 201 -9.03 -17.03 23.16
C ALA A 201 -9.95 -17.95 22.33
N ASP A 202 -10.46 -17.45 21.20
CA ASP A 202 -11.38 -18.19 20.34
C ASP A 202 -10.66 -19.11 19.35
N VAL A 203 -9.33 -19.08 19.33
CA VAL A 203 -8.49 -19.88 18.43
C VAL A 203 -7.58 -20.79 19.26
N ASP A 204 -7.58 -22.07 18.94
CA ASP A 204 -6.74 -23.06 19.63
C ASP A 204 -5.27 -22.96 19.21
N LYS A 205 -4.53 -22.13 19.94
CA LYS A 205 -3.09 -21.93 19.71
C LYS A 205 -2.26 -23.19 19.97
N TRP A 206 -2.72 -24.10 20.81
CA TRP A 206 -2.00 -25.33 21.13
C TRP A 206 -2.08 -26.33 19.99
N ALA A 207 -3.25 -26.47 19.36
CA ALA A 207 -3.39 -27.25 18.13
C ALA A 207 -2.50 -26.69 17.01
N LEU A 208 -2.49 -25.37 16.83
CA LEU A 208 -1.62 -24.71 15.86
C LEU A 208 -0.15 -24.90 16.18
N TYR A 209 0.25 -24.92 17.46
CA TYR A 209 1.64 -25.19 17.87
C TYR A 209 2.10 -26.59 17.45
N ALA A 210 1.27 -27.60 17.67
CA ALA A 210 1.57 -28.98 17.26
C ALA A 210 1.67 -29.11 15.73
N ILE A 211 0.80 -28.41 14.99
CA ILE A 211 0.82 -28.37 13.52
C ILE A 211 2.08 -27.61 13.05
N ALA A 212 2.42 -26.51 13.69
CA ALA A 212 3.60 -25.71 13.35
C ALA A 212 4.89 -26.52 13.49
N GLN A 213 5.02 -27.30 14.58
CA GLN A 213 6.17 -28.19 14.76
C GLN A 213 6.26 -29.26 13.65
N TYR A 214 5.14 -29.78 13.20
CA TYR A 214 5.13 -30.74 12.10
C TYR A 214 5.50 -30.07 10.77
N CYS A 215 5.04 -28.86 10.52
CA CYS A 215 5.38 -28.10 9.32
C CYS A 215 6.89 -27.75 9.25
N ASP A 216 7.53 -27.54 10.39
CA ASP A 216 8.96 -27.21 10.48
C ASP A 216 9.90 -28.42 10.41
N GLN A 217 9.36 -29.65 10.47
CA GLN A 217 10.19 -30.84 10.26
C GLN A 217 10.85 -30.78 8.88
N THR A 218 12.13 -31.11 8.85
CA THR A 218 12.89 -31.18 7.61
C THR A 218 12.56 -32.44 6.81
N VAL A 219 12.43 -32.30 5.51
CA VAL A 219 12.25 -33.38 4.55
C VAL A 219 13.29 -33.25 3.44
N PRO A 220 13.66 -34.34 2.72
CA PRO A 220 14.51 -34.25 1.55
C PRO A 220 13.89 -33.34 0.48
N ASP A 221 14.70 -32.47 -0.12
CA ASP A 221 14.28 -31.54 -1.19
C ASP A 221 14.33 -32.17 -2.59
N GLY A 222 14.77 -33.41 -2.70
CA GLY A 222 14.95 -34.13 -3.98
C GLY A 222 16.24 -33.81 -4.73
N PHE A 223 17.04 -32.85 -4.23
CA PHE A 223 18.31 -32.42 -4.85
C PHE A 223 19.52 -32.74 -3.97
N GLY A 224 19.33 -33.52 -2.92
CA GLY A 224 20.38 -33.91 -1.97
C GLY A 224 20.50 -33.00 -0.75
N GLY A 225 19.64 -31.99 -0.62
CA GLY A 225 19.49 -31.14 0.54
C GLY A 225 18.22 -31.46 1.36
N THR A 226 17.87 -30.55 2.23
CA THR A 226 16.64 -30.63 3.04
C THR A 226 15.90 -29.31 3.04
N GLU A 227 14.56 -29.39 3.09
CA GLU A 227 13.67 -28.26 3.19
C GLU A 227 12.64 -28.44 4.33
N PRO A 228 11.99 -27.37 4.79
CA PRO A 228 10.85 -27.52 5.71
C PRO A 228 9.70 -28.25 5.03
N ARG A 229 9.04 -29.14 5.77
CA ARG A 229 7.93 -29.95 5.25
C ARG A 229 6.83 -29.11 4.62
N MET A 230 6.46 -27.97 5.24
CA MET A 230 5.42 -27.08 4.74
C MET A 230 5.80 -25.61 5.01
N THR A 231 5.59 -24.77 4.00
CA THR A 231 5.81 -23.33 4.09
C THR A 231 4.62 -22.59 3.46
N PHE A 232 4.39 -21.36 3.89
CA PHE A 232 3.38 -20.50 3.32
C PHE A 232 4.01 -19.19 2.85
N ASN A 233 4.05 -19.00 1.54
CA ASN A 233 4.57 -17.81 0.90
C ASN A 233 3.53 -17.32 -0.11
N ALA A 234 2.68 -16.37 0.29
CA ALA A 234 1.60 -15.87 -0.54
C ALA A 234 1.46 -14.36 -0.41
N TYR A 235 1.00 -13.73 -1.47
CA TYR A 235 0.63 -12.33 -1.52
C TYR A 235 -0.89 -12.19 -1.66
N LEU A 236 -1.56 -11.85 -0.57
CA LEU A 236 -2.99 -11.68 -0.51
C LEU A 236 -3.35 -10.20 -0.72
N SER A 237 -3.56 -9.79 -1.95
CA SER A 237 -3.82 -8.40 -2.34
C SER A 237 -5.30 -8.07 -2.54
N GLN A 238 -6.14 -9.08 -2.70
CA GLN A 238 -7.57 -8.91 -3.01
C GLN A 238 -8.44 -9.28 -1.82
N GLN A 239 -9.55 -8.56 -1.66
CA GLN A 239 -10.58 -8.92 -0.69
C GLN A 239 -11.29 -10.20 -1.15
N ARG A 240 -11.29 -11.22 -0.28
CA ARG A 240 -11.92 -12.53 -0.50
C ARG A 240 -12.80 -12.88 0.68
N LYS A 241 -13.66 -13.88 0.53
CA LYS A 241 -14.41 -14.44 1.66
C LYS A 241 -13.43 -15.03 2.68
N ALA A 242 -13.67 -14.77 3.97
CA ALA A 242 -12.79 -15.27 5.03
C ALA A 242 -12.64 -16.80 5.01
N TRP A 243 -13.71 -17.52 4.68
CA TRP A 243 -13.68 -18.97 4.54
C TRP A 243 -12.75 -19.46 3.43
N ASP A 244 -12.72 -18.78 2.29
CA ASP A 244 -11.85 -19.17 1.16
C ASP A 244 -10.38 -18.99 1.55
N VAL A 245 -10.05 -17.88 2.24
CA VAL A 245 -8.69 -17.63 2.74
C VAL A 245 -8.31 -18.67 3.80
N LEU A 246 -9.22 -18.97 4.73
CA LEU A 246 -9.01 -20.03 5.75
C LEU A 246 -8.75 -21.38 5.08
N SER A 247 -9.50 -21.71 4.04
CA SER A 247 -9.34 -22.97 3.30
C SER A 247 -7.99 -23.06 2.61
N ASP A 248 -7.47 -21.94 2.04
CA ASP A 248 -6.13 -21.89 1.43
C ASP A 248 -5.04 -22.21 2.47
N PHE A 249 -5.11 -21.60 3.66
CA PHE A 249 -4.18 -21.91 4.76
C PHE A 249 -4.28 -23.35 5.21
N CYS A 250 -5.50 -23.84 5.40
CA CYS A 250 -5.73 -25.22 5.82
C CYS A 250 -5.22 -26.22 4.78
N SER A 251 -5.40 -25.92 3.49
CA SER A 251 -4.87 -26.75 2.40
C SER A 251 -3.33 -26.80 2.41
N ALA A 252 -2.67 -25.67 2.68
CA ALA A 252 -1.21 -25.60 2.77
C ALA A 252 -0.63 -26.43 3.92
N MET A 253 -1.42 -26.69 4.97
CA MET A 253 -1.05 -27.49 6.15
C MET A 253 -1.65 -28.88 6.15
N ARG A 254 -2.48 -29.25 5.17
CA ARG A 254 -3.27 -30.48 5.16
C ARG A 254 -4.12 -30.64 6.44
N CYS A 255 -4.82 -29.59 6.82
CA CYS A 255 -5.67 -29.60 8.01
C CYS A 255 -7.09 -29.14 7.69
N MET A 256 -7.98 -29.45 8.62
CA MET A 256 -9.39 -29.04 8.59
C MET A 256 -9.70 -28.16 9.80
N PRO A 257 -10.37 -27.01 9.60
CA PRO A 257 -10.86 -26.20 10.71
C PRO A 257 -12.09 -26.85 11.32
N VAL A 258 -12.14 -26.92 12.64
CA VAL A 258 -13.24 -27.48 13.41
C VAL A 258 -13.67 -26.50 14.49
N TRP A 259 -14.95 -26.14 14.50
CA TRP A 259 -15.52 -25.35 15.57
C TRP A 259 -16.12 -26.29 16.63
N ASN A 260 -15.59 -26.29 17.85
CA ASN A 260 -16.01 -27.16 18.93
C ASN A 260 -17.11 -26.56 19.83
N GLY A 261 -17.70 -25.43 19.46
CA GLY A 261 -18.68 -24.69 20.23
C GLY A 261 -18.12 -23.52 21.04
N GLN A 262 -16.81 -23.50 21.29
CA GLN A 262 -16.10 -22.42 22.02
C GLN A 262 -14.91 -21.89 21.25
N THR A 263 -14.11 -22.78 20.67
CA THR A 263 -12.88 -22.40 19.99
C THR A 263 -12.81 -23.00 18.59
N LEU A 264 -12.11 -22.30 17.72
CA LEU A 264 -11.70 -22.80 16.41
C LEU A 264 -10.42 -23.62 16.59
N THR A 265 -10.52 -24.92 16.41
CA THR A 265 -9.40 -25.85 16.45
C THR A 265 -9.09 -26.40 15.05
N PHE A 266 -7.99 -27.13 14.91
CA PHE A 266 -7.51 -27.63 13.62
C PHE A 266 -7.09 -29.08 13.77
N VAL A 267 -7.57 -29.91 12.86
CA VAL A 267 -7.20 -31.33 12.77
C VAL A 267 -6.34 -31.52 11.52
N GLN A 268 -5.12 -32.03 11.72
CA GLN A 268 -4.18 -32.24 10.62
C GLN A 268 -4.22 -33.69 10.13
N ASP A 269 -4.29 -33.87 8.80
CA ASP A 269 -4.15 -35.18 8.17
C ASP A 269 -2.67 -35.55 8.12
N ARG A 270 -2.25 -36.38 9.10
CA ARG A 270 -0.89 -36.89 9.25
C ARG A 270 -0.90 -38.26 9.91
N PRO A 271 0.14 -39.06 9.71
CA PRO A 271 0.31 -40.29 10.50
C PRO A 271 0.29 -39.98 12.00
N SER A 272 -0.49 -40.70 12.74
CA SER A 272 -0.58 -40.60 14.21
C SER A 272 -0.57 -42.01 14.83
N ASP A 273 -0.30 -42.07 16.13
CA ASP A 273 -0.43 -43.28 16.89
C ASP A 273 -1.89 -43.76 16.90
N VAL A 274 -2.10 -45.01 17.31
CA VAL A 274 -3.42 -45.62 17.44
C VAL A 274 -4.29 -44.75 18.32
N VAL A 275 -5.38 -44.20 17.77
CA VAL A 275 -6.28 -43.30 18.48
C VAL A 275 -7.35 -44.09 19.23
N TRP A 276 -7.77 -45.21 18.66
CA TRP A 276 -8.79 -46.06 19.24
C TRP A 276 -8.58 -47.54 18.84
N PRO A 277 -8.32 -48.45 19.79
CA PRO A 277 -8.28 -49.88 19.51
C PRO A 277 -9.70 -50.43 19.45
N TYR A 278 -10.11 -50.95 18.30
CA TYR A 278 -11.35 -51.72 18.20
C TYR A 278 -11.13 -53.13 18.77
N THR A 279 -11.94 -53.49 19.76
CA THR A 279 -11.93 -54.82 20.35
C THR A 279 -13.14 -55.60 19.87
N ASN A 280 -13.21 -56.90 20.20
CA ASN A 280 -14.38 -57.72 19.89
C ASN A 280 -15.68 -57.17 20.52
N CYS A 281 -15.55 -56.40 21.61
CA CYS A 281 -16.70 -55.76 22.25
C CYS A 281 -17.25 -54.56 21.45
N ASP A 282 -16.49 -53.98 20.54
CA ASP A 282 -16.89 -52.87 19.70
C ASP A 282 -17.53 -53.34 18.39
N VAL A 283 -17.51 -54.64 18.13
CA VAL A 283 -18.11 -55.24 16.94
C VAL A 283 -19.59 -55.58 17.17
N VAL A 284 -20.46 -54.88 16.52
CA VAL A 284 -21.90 -55.17 16.52
C VAL A 284 -22.21 -56.10 15.37
N ALA A 285 -22.57 -57.33 15.70
CA ALA A 285 -23.04 -58.30 14.71
C ALA A 285 -24.51 -57.99 14.36
N TYR A 286 -24.76 -57.58 13.13
CA TYR A 286 -26.10 -57.49 12.58
C TYR A 286 -26.48 -58.86 11.99
N TYR A 287 -27.36 -59.59 12.67
CA TYR A 287 -28.01 -60.76 12.07
C TYR A 287 -29.15 -60.27 11.17
N ARG A 288 -29.09 -60.52 9.89
CA ARG A 288 -30.29 -60.43 9.03
C ARG A 288 -31.26 -61.50 9.46
N GLU A 289 -32.54 -61.15 9.66
CA GLU A 289 -33.60 -62.10 9.81
C GLU A 289 -33.63 -63.03 8.58
N GLY A 290 -33.27 -64.33 8.76
CA GLY A 290 -33.17 -65.30 7.71
C GLY A 290 -31.86 -66.09 7.58
N ASP A 291 -30.77 -65.62 8.17
CA ASP A 291 -29.51 -66.36 8.26
C ASP A 291 -29.43 -67.15 9.52
N ARG A 292 -29.89 -68.45 9.42
CA ARG A 292 -29.64 -69.49 10.39
C ARG A 292 -28.54 -70.39 9.86
#